data_df71ab16362662fcbdf231c28d7e0a60
#
_entry.id   df71ab16362662fcbdf231c28d7e0a60
#
_cell.length_a   1.000
_cell.length_b   1.000
_cell.length_c   1.000
_cell.angle_alpha   90.00
_cell.angle_beta   90.00
_cell.angle_gamma   90.00
#
_symmetry.space_group_name_H-M   'P 1'
#
loop_
_entity.id
_entity.type
_entity.pdbx_description
1 polymer ?
#
loop_
_entity_poly.entity_id
_entity_poly.type
_entity_poly.pdbx_seq_one_letter_code
_entity_poly.pdbx_strand_id
1 'polypeptide(L)'
;MSGNRQRTLGGGGQHVLDYLKRMHAENPAFFFAVQGDNDHASGNIFWVDATSRMNYSYFGDAVLFDTTYRTNRYRVPFASFTGFNHHGQPVLFGCALILNESESSLIWLFQTWLHAMSGRPPVSITSDPDRFVQVAVAHVLPETRHRFCKWTIFREMQEKLAHLYQSHPTFNTEFKKCINETEAIDEFESCWASLLERYYLMGDEWLQSIYNSRQQWVPVYMRNTFFGEISRSEGSVGLNLFFDGYVNASTTIQMMIKQYEKAIASWHDKELKADYDTTNATPVLKTPSPMEKQAANLYTRTIFMKFQEELVETLANPATKIDDSGTVTTYRVAKFGEDNKAHTVTFNSFEMKASCSCQMFEYSGIICRHVLAVFRAKNVLTLPAQYILKRWTRNAKSGAVLDEHAAELPNSSRESLTVRYNNLRQEAIKYVEEGAKSIHIYNVAMDALKEAAKKVSAVKNRGPGPTQGATLVNGGGQELHATQENQTATYQSVVSLSQTESLSISGNLESFFFFGSNFFN
;
A
#
# COMPACT_ATOMS: atom_id res chain seq x y z
N MET A 1 11.16 -12.67 37.85
CA MET A 1 10.17 -13.67 37.42
C MET A 1 8.88 -12.93 37.03
N SER A 2 8.78 -12.50 35.78
CA SER A 2 7.60 -11.84 35.25
C SER A 2 6.67 -12.94 34.71
N GLY A 3 5.61 -13.26 35.48
CA GLY A 3 4.62 -14.24 35.06
C GLY A 3 3.96 -13.80 33.76
N ASN A 4 4.10 -14.61 32.72
CA ASN A 4 3.40 -14.50 31.46
C ASN A 4 1.89 -14.62 31.75
N ARG A 5 1.21 -13.51 32.04
CA ARG A 5 -0.26 -13.49 32.06
C ARG A 5 -0.73 -13.63 30.63
N GLN A 6 -1.19 -14.83 30.28
CA GLN A 6 -1.86 -15.08 29.01
C GLN A 6 -2.99 -14.06 28.85
N ARG A 7 -2.87 -13.19 27.85
CA ARG A 7 -3.90 -12.20 27.54
C ARG A 7 -5.09 -12.94 26.96
N THR A 8 -6.30 -12.66 27.44
CA THR A 8 -7.53 -13.22 26.90
C THR A 8 -8.38 -12.09 26.31
N LEU A 9 -9.03 -12.36 25.19
CA LEU A 9 -9.96 -11.41 24.56
C LEU A 9 -11.27 -11.26 25.36
N GLY A 10 -11.49 -12.11 26.40
CA GLY A 10 -12.73 -12.14 27.15
C GLY A 10 -13.94 -12.36 26.22
N GLY A 11 -15.12 -11.86 26.59
CA GLY A 11 -16.32 -11.94 25.74
C GLY A 11 -16.21 -11.21 24.38
N GLY A 12 -15.23 -10.32 24.22
CA GLY A 12 -14.96 -9.63 22.96
C GLY A 12 -14.35 -10.53 21.89
N GLY A 13 -13.59 -11.55 22.28
CA GLY A 13 -12.97 -12.48 21.32
C GLY A 13 -13.99 -13.33 20.58
N GLN A 14 -15.02 -13.81 21.29
CA GLN A 14 -16.10 -14.57 20.67
C GLN A 14 -16.85 -13.71 19.63
N HIS A 15 -17.12 -12.45 19.95
CA HIS A 15 -17.76 -11.52 19.01
C HIS A 15 -16.95 -11.31 17.72
N VAL A 16 -15.62 -11.21 17.82
CA VAL A 16 -14.73 -11.14 16.66
C VAL A 16 -14.83 -12.43 15.85
N LEU A 17 -14.72 -13.59 16.49
CA LEU A 17 -14.79 -14.88 15.81
C LEU A 17 -16.12 -15.11 15.10
N ASP A 18 -17.24 -14.77 15.72
CA ASP A 18 -18.57 -14.86 15.12
C ASP A 18 -18.70 -13.96 13.90
N TYR A 19 -18.13 -12.75 13.96
CA TYR A 19 -18.04 -11.85 12.82
C TYR A 19 -17.24 -12.48 11.67
N LEU A 20 -16.06 -13.02 11.95
CA LEU A 20 -15.19 -13.61 10.93
C LEU A 20 -15.82 -14.86 10.28
N LYS A 21 -16.46 -15.72 11.07
CA LYS A 21 -17.20 -16.89 10.56
C LYS A 21 -18.35 -16.45 9.64
N ARG A 22 -19.08 -15.40 10.01
CA ARG A 22 -20.14 -14.83 9.17
C ARG A 22 -19.58 -14.28 7.85
N MET A 23 -18.52 -13.46 7.90
CA MET A 23 -17.91 -12.87 6.70
C MET A 23 -17.37 -13.94 5.75
N HIS A 24 -16.77 -15.01 6.27
CA HIS A 24 -16.32 -16.14 5.47
C HIS A 24 -17.50 -16.91 4.84
N ALA A 25 -18.59 -17.11 5.58
CA ALA A 25 -19.79 -17.75 5.06
C ALA A 25 -20.46 -16.92 3.94
N GLU A 26 -20.45 -15.58 4.07
CA GLU A 26 -20.96 -14.66 3.05
C GLU A 26 -20.08 -14.58 1.82
N ASN A 27 -18.75 -14.64 2.00
CA ASN A 27 -17.77 -14.60 0.93
C ASN A 27 -16.60 -15.55 1.19
N PRO A 28 -16.55 -16.73 0.53
CA PRO A 28 -15.47 -17.72 0.72
C PRO A 28 -14.05 -17.19 0.40
N ALA A 29 -13.91 -16.07 -0.32
CA ALA A 29 -12.63 -15.43 -0.55
C ALA A 29 -12.15 -14.60 0.67
N PHE A 30 -13.02 -14.32 1.65
CA PHE A 30 -12.62 -13.80 2.95
C PHE A 30 -11.88 -14.92 3.71
N PHE A 31 -10.64 -14.65 4.11
CA PHE A 31 -9.82 -15.64 4.82
C PHE A 31 -9.67 -15.24 6.29
N PHE A 32 -9.76 -16.20 7.20
CA PHE A 32 -9.35 -16.02 8.59
C PHE A 32 -8.73 -17.31 9.14
N ALA A 33 -7.92 -17.17 10.17
CA ALA A 33 -7.32 -18.27 10.90
C ALA A 33 -7.16 -17.92 12.38
N VAL A 34 -7.25 -18.92 13.26
CA VAL A 34 -7.01 -18.80 14.70
C VAL A 34 -5.85 -19.72 15.06
N GLN A 35 -4.88 -19.21 15.81
CA GLN A 35 -3.77 -20.05 16.28
C GLN A 35 -4.28 -20.99 17.38
N GLY A 36 -4.22 -22.29 17.15
CA GLY A 36 -4.73 -23.31 18.06
C GLY A 36 -6.07 -23.89 17.57
N ASP A 37 -7.16 -23.59 18.26
CA ASP A 37 -8.49 -24.11 17.95
C ASP A 37 -9.34 -23.04 17.26
N ASN A 38 -9.84 -23.35 16.06
CA ASN A 38 -10.69 -22.44 15.28
C ASN A 38 -12.09 -22.21 15.91
N ASP A 39 -12.49 -23.01 16.89
CA ASP A 39 -13.79 -22.89 17.54
C ASP A 39 -13.77 -22.01 18.77
N HIS A 40 -12.58 -21.70 19.32
CA HIS A 40 -12.42 -20.88 20.50
C HIS A 40 -11.44 -19.73 20.26
N ALA A 41 -11.84 -18.51 20.59
CA ALA A 41 -11.01 -17.29 20.48
C ALA A 41 -9.93 -17.25 21.60
N SER A 42 -9.15 -18.33 21.74
CA SER A 42 -8.12 -18.48 22.79
C SER A 42 -6.70 -18.20 22.32
N GLY A 43 -6.50 -18.09 21.02
CA GLY A 43 -5.20 -17.82 20.37
C GLY A 43 -5.14 -16.51 19.58
N ASN A 44 -4.04 -16.29 18.87
CA ASN A 44 -3.93 -15.20 17.92
C ASN A 44 -4.91 -15.39 16.78
N ILE A 45 -5.47 -14.28 16.27
CA ILE A 45 -6.46 -14.28 15.19
C ILE A 45 -5.93 -13.46 14.05
N PHE A 46 -5.94 -14.03 12.84
CA PHE A 46 -5.63 -13.32 11.58
C PHE A 46 -6.84 -13.30 10.67
N TRP A 47 -7.04 -12.21 9.92
CA TRP A 47 -8.06 -12.14 8.88
C TRP A 47 -7.68 -11.18 7.75
N VAL A 48 -8.27 -11.42 6.58
CA VAL A 48 -8.15 -10.56 5.41
C VAL A 48 -9.38 -10.72 4.50
N ASP A 49 -9.93 -9.60 4.03
CA ASP A 49 -11.04 -9.62 3.09
C ASP A 49 -10.59 -9.90 1.65
N ALA A 50 -11.55 -10.24 0.79
CA ALA A 50 -11.28 -10.59 -0.61
C ALA A 50 -10.65 -9.45 -1.42
N THR A 51 -11.06 -8.20 -1.15
CA THR A 51 -10.53 -7.02 -1.84
C THR A 51 -9.08 -6.77 -1.43
N SER A 52 -8.76 -6.91 -0.15
CA SER A 52 -7.40 -6.78 0.37
C SER A 52 -6.45 -7.85 -0.21
N ARG A 53 -6.90 -9.11 -0.34
CA ARG A 53 -6.15 -10.17 -1.00
C ARG A 53 -5.88 -9.85 -2.48
N MET A 54 -6.87 -9.31 -3.15
CA MET A 54 -6.75 -8.90 -4.55
C MET A 54 -5.83 -7.68 -4.70
N ASN A 55 -5.92 -6.69 -3.82
CA ASN A 55 -5.00 -5.55 -3.81
C ASN A 55 -3.55 -5.99 -3.60
N TYR A 56 -3.30 -7.03 -2.79
CA TYR A 56 -1.97 -7.60 -2.65
C TYR A 56 -1.42 -8.14 -3.97
N SER A 57 -2.25 -8.73 -4.83
CA SER A 57 -1.81 -9.22 -6.14
C SER A 57 -1.28 -8.12 -7.07
N TYR A 58 -1.68 -6.87 -6.85
CA TYR A 58 -1.24 -5.71 -7.63
C TYR A 58 -0.11 -4.92 -6.97
N PHE A 59 -0.12 -4.83 -5.65
CA PHE A 59 0.68 -3.88 -4.87
C PHE A 59 1.49 -4.51 -3.75
N GLY A 60 1.48 -5.84 -3.63
CA GLY A 60 2.13 -6.58 -2.56
C GLY A 60 3.65 -6.73 -2.70
N ASP A 61 4.29 -6.04 -3.62
CA ASP A 61 5.74 -6.01 -3.80
C ASP A 61 6.49 -5.27 -2.66
N ALA A 62 5.84 -4.30 -2.01
CA ALA A 62 6.36 -3.59 -0.85
C ALA A 62 5.31 -3.56 0.26
N VAL A 63 5.64 -4.11 1.42
CA VAL A 63 4.74 -4.31 2.56
C VAL A 63 5.23 -3.53 3.78
N LEU A 64 4.29 -2.95 4.53
CA LEU A 64 4.51 -2.38 5.85
C LEU A 64 3.84 -3.28 6.87
N PHE A 65 4.55 -3.66 7.92
CA PHE A 65 4.03 -4.44 9.03
C PHE A 65 4.10 -3.62 10.32
N ASP A 66 2.95 -3.41 10.95
CA ASP A 66 2.80 -2.61 12.16
C ASP A 66 2.12 -3.38 13.28
N THR A 67 2.68 -3.28 14.49
CA THR A 67 2.12 -3.83 15.73
C THR A 67 1.94 -2.78 16.82
N THR A 68 2.04 -1.50 16.47
CA THR A 68 2.05 -0.39 17.46
C THR A 68 0.69 -0.10 18.06
N TYR A 69 -0.41 -0.48 17.38
CA TYR A 69 -1.74 -0.32 17.93
C TYR A 69 -2.01 -1.29 19.08
N ARG A 70 -1.74 -0.83 20.28
CA ARG A 70 -2.18 -1.50 21.52
C ARG A 70 -3.57 -1.00 21.89
N THR A 71 -4.54 -1.47 21.13
CA THR A 71 -5.92 -1.11 21.32
C THR A 71 -6.47 -1.75 22.58
N ASN A 72 -7.37 -1.05 23.20
CA ASN A 72 -8.25 -1.52 24.25
C ASN A 72 -7.67 -1.62 25.67
N ARG A 73 -8.62 -1.69 26.58
CA ARG A 73 -8.49 -1.97 28.01
C ARG A 73 -7.54 -3.14 28.35
N TYR A 74 -7.33 -4.07 27.43
CA TYR A 74 -6.53 -5.28 27.61
C TYR A 74 -5.13 -5.18 26.97
N ARG A 75 -4.82 -4.08 26.29
CA ARG A 75 -3.55 -3.85 25.56
C ARG A 75 -3.18 -5.00 24.62
N VAL A 76 -4.15 -5.57 23.94
CA VAL A 76 -3.91 -6.57 22.92
C VAL A 76 -3.38 -5.87 21.66
N PRO A 77 -2.18 -6.19 21.18
CA PRO A 77 -1.68 -5.62 19.94
C PRO A 77 -2.57 -5.97 18.77
N PHE A 78 -2.89 -4.93 18.00
CA PHE A 78 -3.52 -5.06 16.70
C PHE A 78 -2.44 -4.90 15.64
N ALA A 79 -2.17 -5.98 14.92
CA ALA A 79 -1.18 -5.98 13.85
C ALA A 79 -1.86 -5.75 12.49
N SER A 80 -1.17 -5.04 11.59
CA SER A 80 -1.62 -4.84 10.23
C SER A 80 -0.51 -5.03 9.21
N PHE A 81 -0.84 -5.67 8.08
CA PHE A 81 -0.05 -5.70 6.86
C PHE A 81 -0.67 -4.70 5.89
N THR A 82 0.11 -3.73 5.45
CA THR A 82 -0.35 -2.65 4.57
C THR A 82 0.65 -2.39 3.45
N GLY A 83 0.30 -1.55 2.51
CA GLY A 83 1.18 -1.08 1.45
C GLY A 83 0.61 0.17 0.80
N PHE A 84 1.00 0.47 -0.43
CA PHE A 84 0.52 1.63 -1.17
C PHE A 84 -0.03 1.22 -2.53
N ASN A 85 -1.18 1.78 -2.91
CA ASN A 85 -1.76 1.60 -4.24
C ASN A 85 -1.09 2.50 -5.29
N HIS A 86 -1.62 2.48 -6.50
CA HIS A 86 -1.13 3.27 -7.64
C HIS A 86 -1.32 4.79 -7.50
N HIS A 87 -2.05 5.27 -6.50
CA HIS A 87 -2.16 6.67 -6.13
C HIS A 87 -1.22 7.07 -4.98
N GLY A 88 -0.45 6.11 -4.44
CA GLY A 88 0.34 6.31 -3.23
C GLY A 88 -0.50 6.35 -1.95
N GLN A 89 -1.74 5.86 -2.00
CA GLN A 89 -2.62 5.78 -0.83
C GLN A 89 -2.43 4.45 -0.11
N PRO A 90 -2.59 4.42 1.23
CA PRO A 90 -2.53 3.18 2.00
C PRO A 90 -3.55 2.15 1.52
N VAL A 91 -3.13 0.90 1.46
CA VAL A 91 -3.97 -0.26 1.13
C VAL A 91 -3.70 -1.39 2.10
N LEU A 92 -4.75 -2.11 2.49
CA LEU A 92 -4.66 -3.20 3.47
C LEU A 92 -4.35 -4.53 2.79
N PHE A 93 -3.53 -5.36 3.46
CA PHE A 93 -3.20 -6.73 3.07
C PHE A 93 -3.49 -7.75 4.18
N GLY A 94 -4.07 -7.33 5.29
CA GLY A 94 -4.52 -8.19 6.37
C GLY A 94 -4.30 -7.60 7.75
N CYS A 95 -5.01 -8.16 8.73
CA CYS A 95 -4.98 -7.75 10.12
C CYS A 95 -4.88 -8.94 11.07
N ALA A 96 -4.36 -8.69 12.26
CA ALA A 96 -4.32 -9.70 13.32
C ALA A 96 -4.53 -9.10 14.71
N LEU A 97 -5.07 -9.91 15.61
CA LEU A 97 -5.03 -9.69 17.06
C LEU A 97 -3.99 -10.64 17.66
N ILE A 98 -2.98 -10.08 18.31
CA ILE A 98 -1.85 -10.83 18.85
C ILE A 98 -2.01 -10.94 20.38
N LEU A 99 -2.47 -12.09 20.86
CA LEU A 99 -2.62 -12.35 22.28
C LEU A 99 -1.28 -12.68 22.96
N ASN A 100 -0.41 -13.34 22.22
CA ASN A 100 0.91 -13.74 22.65
C ASN A 100 1.96 -13.22 21.67
N GLU A 101 2.77 -12.25 22.12
CA GLU A 101 3.89 -11.67 21.34
C GLU A 101 5.15 -12.53 21.50
N SER A 102 5.06 -13.83 21.17
CA SER A 102 6.22 -14.73 21.15
C SER A 102 6.75 -14.89 19.72
N GLU A 103 7.98 -15.37 19.60
CA GLU A 103 8.60 -15.71 18.33
C GLU A 103 7.73 -16.69 17.52
N SER A 104 7.25 -17.76 18.16
CA SER A 104 6.39 -18.76 17.51
C SER A 104 5.05 -18.19 17.03
N SER A 105 4.49 -17.22 17.77
CA SER A 105 3.25 -16.53 17.39
C SER A 105 3.44 -15.65 16.17
N LEU A 106 4.56 -14.93 16.07
CA LEU A 106 4.86 -14.11 14.89
C LEU A 106 5.23 -14.97 13.68
N ILE A 107 5.98 -16.07 13.86
CA ILE A 107 6.22 -17.03 12.77
C ILE A 107 4.89 -17.57 12.24
N TRP A 108 3.98 -18.02 13.13
CA TRP A 108 2.64 -18.44 12.74
C TRP A 108 1.88 -17.35 11.97
N LEU A 109 1.93 -16.11 12.44
CA LEU A 109 1.26 -14.99 11.79
C LEU A 109 1.77 -14.76 10.36
N PHE A 110 3.08 -14.70 10.18
CA PHE A 110 3.68 -14.49 8.86
C PHE A 110 3.43 -15.67 7.91
N GLN A 111 3.48 -16.90 8.40
CA GLN A 111 3.13 -18.11 7.61
C GLN A 111 1.67 -18.07 7.17
N THR A 112 0.76 -17.73 8.10
CA THR A 112 -0.68 -17.63 7.84
C THR A 112 -0.98 -16.52 6.84
N TRP A 113 -0.34 -15.35 7.01
CA TRP A 113 -0.48 -14.23 6.08
C TRP A 113 0.05 -14.60 4.68
N LEU A 114 1.24 -15.19 4.57
CA LEU A 114 1.81 -15.62 3.29
C LEU A 114 0.90 -16.65 2.60
N HIS A 115 0.37 -17.60 3.35
CA HIS A 115 -0.62 -18.56 2.83
C HIS A 115 -1.87 -17.86 2.29
N ALA A 116 -2.44 -16.89 3.04
CA ALA A 116 -3.57 -16.10 2.58
C ALA A 116 -3.26 -15.30 1.31
N MET A 117 -2.00 -14.93 1.07
CA MET A 117 -1.49 -14.24 -0.11
C MET A 117 -1.03 -15.20 -1.22
N SER A 118 -1.52 -16.46 -1.20
CA SER A 118 -1.20 -17.49 -2.21
C SER A 118 0.29 -17.84 -2.28
N GLY A 119 1.01 -17.73 -1.17
CA GLY A 119 2.44 -18.06 -1.06
C GLY A 119 3.38 -17.08 -1.78
N ARG A 120 2.93 -15.93 -2.20
CA ARG A 120 3.76 -14.92 -2.90
C ARG A 120 4.45 -13.96 -1.90
N PRO A 121 5.77 -14.06 -1.70
CA PRO A 121 6.49 -13.16 -0.81
C PRO A 121 6.61 -11.76 -1.44
N PRO A 122 6.67 -10.68 -0.63
CA PRO A 122 6.98 -9.35 -1.12
C PRO A 122 8.46 -9.21 -1.46
N VAL A 123 8.81 -8.23 -2.30
CA VAL A 123 10.21 -7.82 -2.55
C VAL A 123 10.82 -7.23 -1.29
N SER A 124 10.03 -6.40 -0.58
CA SER A 124 10.48 -5.75 0.65
C SER A 124 9.39 -5.70 1.71
N ILE A 125 9.84 -5.72 2.97
CA ILE A 125 8.99 -5.48 4.13
C ILE A 125 9.63 -4.46 5.07
N THR A 126 8.83 -3.53 5.58
CA THR A 126 9.24 -2.54 6.57
C THR A 126 8.48 -2.77 7.87
N SER A 127 9.18 -2.84 8.99
CA SER A 127 8.59 -2.98 10.33
C SER A 127 9.32 -2.12 11.36
N ASP A 128 8.79 -2.06 12.58
CA ASP A 128 9.56 -1.58 13.72
C ASP A 128 10.76 -2.51 14.01
N PRO A 129 11.83 -2.02 14.66
CA PRO A 129 13.01 -2.80 15.01
C PRO A 129 12.74 -3.77 16.16
N ASP A 130 11.78 -4.68 15.98
CA ASP A 130 11.42 -5.73 16.95
C ASP A 130 12.16 -7.04 16.64
N ARG A 131 12.79 -7.65 17.65
CA ARG A 131 13.58 -8.87 17.50
C ARG A 131 12.72 -10.05 17.01
N PHE A 132 11.51 -10.22 17.52
CA PHE A 132 10.67 -11.36 17.15
C PHE A 132 10.12 -11.21 15.73
N VAL A 133 9.85 -9.98 15.31
CA VAL A 133 9.51 -9.67 13.91
C VAL A 133 10.68 -9.98 12.98
N GLN A 134 11.92 -9.62 13.37
CA GLN A 134 13.12 -9.94 12.59
C GLN A 134 13.28 -11.45 12.38
N VAL A 135 13.14 -12.23 13.45
CA VAL A 135 13.23 -13.70 13.37
C VAL A 135 12.12 -14.27 12.50
N ALA A 136 10.88 -13.81 12.67
CA ALA A 136 9.73 -14.28 11.87
C ALA A 136 9.92 -13.97 10.38
N VAL A 137 10.36 -12.76 10.03
CA VAL A 137 10.64 -12.37 8.64
C VAL A 137 11.78 -13.22 8.07
N ALA A 138 12.89 -13.37 8.77
CA ALA A 138 14.04 -14.17 8.33
C ALA A 138 13.65 -15.64 8.11
N HIS A 139 12.76 -16.19 8.93
CA HIS A 139 12.33 -17.58 8.86
C HIS A 139 11.32 -17.83 7.72
N VAL A 140 10.33 -16.92 7.55
CA VAL A 140 9.19 -17.14 6.64
C VAL A 140 9.44 -16.49 5.27
N LEU A 141 10.19 -15.41 5.22
CA LEU A 141 10.41 -14.58 4.03
C LEU A 141 11.93 -14.37 3.77
N PRO A 142 12.74 -15.45 3.59
CA PRO A 142 14.20 -15.35 3.53
C PRO A 142 14.72 -14.50 2.36
N GLU A 143 13.97 -14.42 1.25
CA GLU A 143 14.35 -13.64 0.07
C GLU A 143 13.83 -12.19 0.12
N THR A 144 12.99 -11.85 1.09
CA THR A 144 12.42 -10.52 1.24
C THR A 144 13.39 -9.58 1.92
N ARG A 145 13.64 -8.40 1.35
CA ARG A 145 14.47 -7.39 2.01
C ARG A 145 13.74 -6.76 3.19
N HIS A 146 14.21 -7.05 4.40
CA HIS A 146 13.64 -6.48 5.63
C HIS A 146 14.30 -5.14 5.96
N ARG A 147 13.48 -4.12 6.21
CA ARG A 147 13.90 -2.78 6.61
C ARG A 147 13.20 -2.36 7.90
N PHE A 148 13.94 -1.65 8.78
CA PHE A 148 13.35 -0.99 9.93
C PHE A 148 12.78 0.38 9.57
N CYS A 149 11.68 0.73 10.21
CA CYS A 149 11.02 2.01 10.02
C CYS A 149 11.87 3.16 10.57
N LYS A 150 12.31 4.06 9.70
CA LYS A 150 13.07 5.27 10.10
C LYS A 150 12.29 6.15 11.07
N TRP A 151 10.98 6.23 10.93
CA TRP A 151 10.13 7.02 11.81
C TRP A 151 10.24 6.58 13.26
N THR A 152 10.22 5.28 13.51
CA THR A 152 10.40 4.71 14.85
C THR A 152 11.76 5.07 15.41
N ILE A 153 12.82 4.94 14.61
CA ILE A 153 14.17 5.30 15.01
C ILE A 153 14.28 6.81 15.31
N PHE A 154 13.70 7.68 14.49
CA PHE A 154 13.69 9.12 14.73
C PHE A 154 12.89 9.51 15.98
N ARG A 155 11.78 8.83 16.25
CA ARG A 155 11.01 9.03 17.47
C ARG A 155 11.81 8.60 18.72
N GLU A 156 12.41 7.41 18.67
CA GLU A 156 13.27 6.92 19.75
C GLU A 156 14.47 7.84 20.00
N MET A 157 15.06 8.38 18.92
CA MET A 157 16.13 9.37 19.03
C MET A 157 15.68 10.60 19.82
N GLN A 158 14.47 11.14 19.52
CA GLN A 158 13.93 12.28 20.25
C GLN A 158 13.72 11.99 21.73
N GLU A 159 13.33 10.76 22.07
CA GLU A 159 13.14 10.33 23.45
C GLU A 159 14.47 10.08 24.17
N LYS A 160 15.40 9.38 23.54
CA LYS A 160 16.69 8.98 24.13
C LYS A 160 17.66 10.14 24.27
N LEU A 161 17.70 11.02 23.27
CA LEU A 161 18.63 12.15 23.18
C LEU A 161 17.94 13.50 23.44
N ALA A 162 16.85 13.52 24.22
CA ALA A 162 16.08 14.74 24.52
C ALA A 162 16.94 15.89 25.05
N HIS A 163 17.99 15.59 25.82
CA HIS A 163 18.93 16.58 26.36
C HIS A 163 19.73 17.30 25.27
N LEU A 164 20.04 16.62 24.14
CA LEU A 164 20.75 17.24 23.02
C LEU A 164 19.87 18.20 22.22
N TYR A 165 18.58 17.91 22.12
CA TYR A 165 17.64 18.82 21.44
C TYR A 165 17.51 20.17 22.14
N GLN A 166 17.65 20.17 23.47
CA GLN A 166 17.61 21.41 24.27
C GLN A 166 18.92 22.20 24.19
N SER A 167 20.06 21.50 24.18
CA SER A 167 21.38 22.14 24.18
C SER A 167 21.93 22.44 22.77
N HIS A 168 21.49 21.71 21.75
CA HIS A 168 21.98 21.81 20.38
C HIS A 168 20.83 21.82 19.35
N PRO A 169 20.23 22.97 19.04
CA PRO A 169 19.07 23.07 18.14
C PRO A 169 19.30 22.53 16.72
N THR A 170 20.55 22.50 16.24
CA THR A 170 20.93 22.02 14.91
C THR A 170 21.05 20.49 14.83
N PHE A 171 21.21 19.80 15.97
CA PHE A 171 21.47 18.36 16.03
C PHE A 171 20.43 17.54 15.23
N ASN A 172 19.14 17.80 15.44
CA ASN A 172 18.06 17.09 14.73
C ASN A 172 18.20 17.22 13.22
N THR A 173 18.46 18.43 12.75
CA THR A 173 18.59 18.71 11.32
C THR A 173 19.82 18.02 10.73
N GLU A 174 20.94 18.07 11.42
CA GLU A 174 22.19 17.43 10.99
C GLU A 174 22.07 15.90 10.99
N PHE A 175 21.45 15.34 12.05
CA PHE A 175 21.18 13.90 12.10
C PHE A 175 20.30 13.44 10.94
N LYS A 176 19.17 14.14 10.70
CA LYS A 176 18.28 13.81 9.58
C LYS A 176 18.95 13.96 8.22
N LYS A 177 19.81 14.97 8.05
CA LYS A 177 20.63 15.15 6.84
C LYS A 177 21.59 13.99 6.64
N CYS A 178 22.31 13.59 7.68
CA CYS A 178 23.23 12.46 7.64
C CYS A 178 22.53 11.17 7.18
N ILE A 179 21.29 10.93 7.58
CA ILE A 179 20.53 9.73 7.22
C ILE A 179 19.91 9.83 5.83
N ASN A 180 19.30 10.97 5.51
CA ASN A 180 18.42 11.06 4.33
C ASN A 180 19.12 11.64 3.08
N GLU A 181 20.14 12.49 3.27
CA GLU A 181 20.77 13.23 2.18
C GLU A 181 22.11 12.63 1.72
N THR A 182 22.69 11.70 2.49
CA THR A 182 23.90 10.98 2.04
C THR A 182 23.56 10.03 0.88
N GLU A 183 24.42 10.06 -0.14
CA GLU A 183 24.18 9.37 -1.41
C GLU A 183 25.11 8.18 -1.65
N ALA A 184 26.24 8.15 -0.94
CA ALA A 184 27.20 7.06 -0.94
C ALA A 184 27.40 6.50 0.48
N ILE A 185 27.76 5.22 0.57
CA ILE A 185 28.05 4.57 1.86
C ILE A 185 29.17 5.29 2.60
N ASP A 186 30.27 5.60 1.92
CA ASP A 186 31.43 6.29 2.50
C ASP A 186 31.06 7.71 3.00
N GLU A 187 30.16 8.39 2.28
CA GLU A 187 29.64 9.69 2.70
C GLU A 187 28.84 9.56 4.02
N PHE A 188 27.98 8.55 4.12
CA PHE A 188 27.23 8.27 5.36
C PHE A 188 28.17 7.94 6.51
N GLU A 189 29.13 7.05 6.31
CA GLU A 189 30.09 6.64 7.34
C GLU A 189 30.89 7.84 7.86
N SER A 190 31.36 8.71 6.96
CA SER A 190 32.09 9.93 7.33
C SER A 190 31.20 10.94 8.03
N CYS A 191 29.95 11.12 7.56
CA CYS A 191 28.98 12.02 8.15
C CYS A 191 28.59 11.56 9.57
N TRP A 192 28.36 10.26 9.75
CA TRP A 192 28.02 9.65 11.02
C TRP A 192 29.15 9.83 12.04
N ALA A 193 30.40 9.51 11.67
CA ALA A 193 31.56 9.68 12.54
C ALA A 193 31.75 11.15 12.96
N SER A 194 31.64 12.09 12.02
CA SER A 194 31.75 13.53 12.28
C SER A 194 30.64 14.04 13.21
N LEU A 195 29.42 13.50 13.08
CA LEU A 195 28.28 13.86 13.93
C LEU A 195 28.53 13.37 15.36
N LEU A 196 28.96 12.11 15.57
CA LEU A 196 29.27 11.56 16.88
C LEU A 196 30.41 12.33 17.58
N GLU A 197 31.47 12.70 16.85
CA GLU A 197 32.58 13.50 17.34
C GLU A 197 32.14 14.90 17.79
N ARG A 198 31.38 15.60 16.91
CA ARG A 198 30.91 16.98 17.13
C ARG A 198 30.07 17.12 18.39
N TYR A 199 29.23 16.14 18.67
CA TYR A 199 28.29 16.15 19.80
C TYR A 199 28.73 15.30 20.98
N TYR A 200 29.98 14.79 20.97
CA TYR A 200 30.58 13.96 22.05
C TYR A 200 29.78 12.69 22.35
N LEU A 201 29.26 12.01 21.32
CA LEU A 201 28.35 10.87 21.42
C LEU A 201 29.00 9.51 21.17
N MET A 202 30.34 9.43 21.10
CA MET A 202 31.08 8.20 20.78
C MET A 202 30.79 7.02 21.71
N GLY A 203 30.38 7.29 22.97
CA GLY A 203 30.09 6.27 23.98
C GLY A 203 28.59 5.99 24.18
N ASP A 204 27.69 6.54 23.36
CA ASP A 204 26.27 6.32 23.53
C ASP A 204 25.86 4.92 23.04
N GLU A 205 25.34 4.09 23.96
CA GLU A 205 24.99 2.69 23.70
C GLU A 205 23.84 2.55 22.70
N TRP A 206 22.88 3.47 22.74
CA TRP A 206 21.74 3.43 21.81
C TRP A 206 22.17 3.78 20.39
N LEU A 207 22.96 4.83 20.21
CA LEU A 207 23.53 5.19 18.91
C LEU A 207 24.41 4.08 18.34
N GLN A 208 25.20 3.41 19.19
CA GLN A 208 25.97 2.24 18.79
C GLN A 208 25.06 1.10 18.30
N SER A 209 23.95 0.86 19.00
CA SER A 209 22.98 -0.18 18.64
C SER A 209 22.34 0.08 17.27
N ILE A 210 21.86 1.32 17.02
CA ILE A 210 21.26 1.66 15.72
C ILE A 210 22.31 1.70 14.60
N TYR A 211 23.54 2.08 14.89
CA TYR A 211 24.63 2.02 13.93
C TYR A 211 24.97 0.58 13.53
N ASN A 212 25.00 -0.36 14.47
CA ASN A 212 25.21 -1.78 14.17
C ASN A 212 24.16 -2.36 13.24
N SER A 213 22.92 -1.85 13.29
CA SER A 213 21.83 -2.24 12.41
C SER A 213 21.63 -1.32 11.18
N ARG A 214 22.56 -0.37 10.90
CA ARG A 214 22.42 0.67 9.88
C ARG A 214 22.06 0.15 8.48
N GLN A 215 22.52 -1.04 8.13
CA GLN A 215 22.23 -1.69 6.86
C GLN A 215 20.74 -2.05 6.71
N GLN A 216 19.97 -2.04 7.81
CA GLN A 216 18.54 -2.36 7.81
C GLN A 216 17.63 -1.13 7.87
N TRP A 217 18.15 0.09 8.03
CA TRP A 217 17.30 1.28 8.14
C TRP A 217 17.83 2.54 7.44
N VAL A 218 19.15 2.66 7.21
CA VAL A 218 19.71 3.81 6.50
C VAL A 218 19.52 3.62 5.00
N PRO A 219 18.88 4.57 4.30
CA PRO A 219 18.47 4.39 2.90
C PRO A 219 19.61 4.06 1.93
N VAL A 220 20.82 4.60 2.17
CA VAL A 220 21.96 4.40 1.27
C VAL A 220 22.35 2.93 1.10
N TYR A 221 22.08 2.07 2.10
CA TYR A 221 22.37 0.63 2.04
C TYR A 221 21.27 -0.19 1.34
N MET A 222 20.14 0.43 0.98
CA MET A 222 18.95 -0.28 0.49
C MET A 222 18.40 0.29 -0.81
N ARG A 223 19.11 1.21 -1.46
CA ARG A 223 18.64 1.89 -2.68
C ARG A 223 18.42 0.95 -3.87
N ASN A 224 19.08 -0.19 -3.87
CA ASN A 224 18.94 -1.23 -4.89
C ASN A 224 17.68 -2.10 -4.75
N THR A 225 16.85 -1.83 -3.74
CA THR A 225 15.64 -2.63 -3.46
C THR A 225 14.40 -1.74 -3.54
N PHE A 226 13.35 -2.27 -4.11
CA PHE A 226 12.07 -1.58 -4.24
C PHE A 226 11.31 -1.52 -2.91
N PHE A 227 11.00 -0.31 -2.44
CA PHE A 227 10.18 -0.06 -1.25
C PHE A 227 8.90 0.71 -1.56
N GLY A 228 8.68 1.11 -2.79
CA GLY A 228 7.47 1.82 -3.22
C GLY A 228 7.29 3.21 -2.59
N GLU A 229 8.34 3.79 -2.01
CA GLU A 229 8.30 5.15 -1.45
C GLU A 229 8.41 6.20 -2.56
N ILE A 230 7.37 7.01 -2.70
CA ILE A 230 7.25 8.03 -3.75
C ILE A 230 8.00 9.31 -3.38
N SER A 231 8.21 9.60 -2.09
CA SER A 231 8.85 10.82 -1.61
C SER A 231 10.12 10.53 -0.80
N ARG A 232 11.22 11.19 -1.15
CA ARG A 232 12.46 11.15 -0.36
C ARG A 232 12.47 12.15 0.80
N SER A 233 11.73 13.26 0.68
CA SER A 233 11.86 14.45 1.54
C SER A 233 10.89 14.47 2.71
N GLU A 234 9.75 13.87 2.59
CA GLU A 234 8.82 13.76 3.71
C GLU A 234 9.19 12.53 4.50
N GLY A 235 9.58 12.75 5.76
CA GLY A 235 10.00 11.70 6.68
C GLY A 235 9.09 10.50 6.56
N SER A 236 9.68 9.33 6.73
CA SER A 236 9.01 8.05 6.63
C SER A 236 7.61 8.13 7.19
N VAL A 237 6.66 7.85 6.35
CA VAL A 237 5.28 7.70 6.74
C VAL A 237 5.21 6.63 7.83
N GLY A 238 4.58 6.92 8.96
CA GLY A 238 4.42 5.93 10.03
C GLY A 238 3.76 4.66 9.49
N LEU A 239 4.12 3.51 10.05
CA LEU A 239 3.62 2.19 9.61
C LEU A 239 2.09 2.07 9.71
N ASN A 240 1.45 2.89 10.53
CA ASN A 240 0.04 2.80 10.94
C ASN A 240 -0.96 3.66 10.16
N LEU A 241 -0.58 4.19 8.99
CA LEU A 241 -1.41 5.11 8.20
C LEU A 241 -2.82 4.62 7.89
N PHE A 242 -2.99 3.33 7.65
CA PHE A 242 -4.29 2.81 7.24
C PHE A 242 -5.36 2.97 8.30
N PHE A 243 -4.99 2.77 9.57
CA PHE A 243 -5.91 2.85 10.71
C PHE A 243 -5.79 4.13 11.53
N ASP A 244 -4.94 5.07 11.09
CA ASP A 244 -4.82 6.37 11.75
C ASP A 244 -6.15 7.12 11.73
N GLY A 245 -6.57 7.64 12.89
CA GLY A 245 -7.88 8.27 13.07
C GLY A 245 -9.06 7.29 13.26
N TYR A 246 -8.89 5.98 13.01
CA TYR A 246 -9.95 4.97 13.22
C TYR A 246 -9.75 4.17 14.50
N VAL A 247 -8.53 3.79 14.79
CA VAL A 247 -8.18 2.94 15.94
C VAL A 247 -7.25 3.68 16.88
N ASN A 248 -7.55 3.66 18.18
CA ASN A 248 -6.74 4.31 19.22
C ASN A 248 -6.78 3.51 20.54
N ALA A 249 -6.07 3.96 21.56
CA ALA A 249 -5.95 3.28 22.84
C ALA A 249 -7.29 3.10 23.59
N SER A 250 -8.34 3.85 23.25
CA SER A 250 -9.68 3.72 23.84
C SER A 250 -10.61 2.80 23.04
N THR A 251 -10.21 2.38 21.84
CA THR A 251 -11.03 1.50 20.98
C THR A 251 -11.16 0.13 21.62
N THR A 252 -12.37 -0.30 21.96
CA THR A 252 -12.64 -1.65 22.48
C THR A 252 -12.58 -2.69 21.36
N ILE A 253 -12.41 -3.97 21.71
CA ILE A 253 -12.40 -5.07 20.72
C ILE A 253 -13.70 -5.11 19.91
N GLN A 254 -14.85 -4.86 20.54
CA GLN A 254 -16.14 -4.80 19.84
C GLN A 254 -16.24 -3.59 18.89
N MET A 255 -15.68 -2.45 19.30
CA MET A 255 -15.62 -1.27 18.43
C MET A 255 -14.62 -1.44 17.28
N MET A 256 -13.58 -2.24 17.45
CA MET A 256 -12.52 -2.42 16.47
C MET A 256 -13.04 -2.96 15.14
N ILE A 257 -13.99 -3.90 15.15
CA ILE A 257 -14.63 -4.40 13.93
C ILE A 257 -15.31 -3.26 13.15
N LYS A 258 -16.06 -2.40 13.84
CA LYS A 258 -16.72 -1.25 13.21
C LYS A 258 -15.69 -0.25 12.64
N GLN A 259 -14.58 -0.05 13.34
CA GLN A 259 -13.53 0.84 12.88
C GLN A 259 -12.76 0.24 11.69
N TYR A 260 -12.55 -1.08 11.69
CA TYR A 260 -12.00 -1.82 10.57
C TYR A 260 -12.86 -1.64 9.30
N GLU A 261 -14.17 -1.87 9.40
CA GLU A 261 -15.11 -1.69 8.29
C GLU A 261 -15.13 -0.23 7.78
N LYS A 262 -15.14 0.74 8.70
CA LYS A 262 -15.08 2.17 8.34
C LYS A 262 -13.77 2.54 7.64
N ALA A 263 -12.64 2.04 8.11
CA ALA A 263 -11.35 2.31 7.47
C ALA A 263 -11.30 1.76 6.04
N ILE A 264 -11.74 0.51 5.85
CA ILE A 264 -11.82 -0.10 4.52
C ILE A 264 -12.73 0.71 3.58
N ALA A 265 -13.95 1.02 4.02
CA ALA A 265 -14.90 1.80 3.22
C ALA A 265 -14.33 3.17 2.85
N SER A 266 -13.75 3.89 3.82
CA SER A 266 -13.18 5.21 3.58
C SER A 266 -11.99 5.20 2.62
N TRP A 267 -11.08 4.21 2.72
CA TRP A 267 -9.97 4.11 1.79
C TRP A 267 -10.40 3.68 0.39
N HIS A 268 -11.42 2.83 0.28
CA HIS A 268 -12.04 2.49 -0.99
C HIS A 268 -12.66 3.72 -1.67
N ASP A 269 -13.42 4.55 -0.95
CA ASP A 269 -14.00 5.78 -1.47
C ASP A 269 -12.92 6.79 -1.90
N LYS A 270 -11.82 6.90 -1.14
CA LYS A 270 -10.68 7.74 -1.50
C LYS A 270 -9.99 7.26 -2.78
N GLU A 271 -9.86 5.94 -2.95
CA GLU A 271 -9.29 5.36 -4.17
C GLU A 271 -10.19 5.61 -5.37
N LEU A 272 -11.50 5.37 -5.26
CA LEU A 272 -12.47 5.67 -6.32
C LEU A 272 -12.45 7.14 -6.73
N LYS A 273 -12.37 8.04 -5.75
CA LYS A 273 -12.23 9.47 -6.02
C LYS A 273 -10.94 9.80 -6.76
N ALA A 274 -9.82 9.19 -6.36
CA ALA A 274 -8.52 9.41 -7.02
C ALA A 274 -8.49 8.83 -8.44
N ASP A 275 -9.14 7.69 -8.69
CA ASP A 275 -9.36 7.12 -10.02
C ASP A 275 -10.19 8.09 -10.89
N TYR A 276 -11.29 8.60 -10.35
CA TYR A 276 -12.13 9.60 -11.03
C TYR A 276 -11.36 10.87 -11.37
N ASP A 277 -10.66 11.45 -10.39
CA ASP A 277 -9.86 12.67 -10.57
C ASP A 277 -8.75 12.45 -11.61
N THR A 278 -8.14 11.27 -11.63
CA THR A 278 -7.11 10.90 -12.61
C THR A 278 -7.67 10.79 -14.03
N THR A 279 -8.89 10.26 -14.18
CA THR A 279 -9.53 10.05 -15.49
C THR A 279 -10.08 11.36 -16.06
N ASN A 280 -10.67 12.21 -15.23
CA ASN A 280 -11.40 13.39 -15.66
C ASN A 280 -10.60 14.70 -15.62
N ALA A 281 -9.47 14.75 -14.90
CA ALA A 281 -8.63 15.93 -14.90
C ALA A 281 -7.67 15.94 -16.10
N THR A 282 -7.58 17.07 -16.80
CA THR A 282 -6.54 17.28 -17.82
C THR A 282 -5.24 17.67 -17.11
N PRO A 283 -4.16 16.88 -17.21
CA PRO A 283 -2.88 17.22 -16.60
C PRO A 283 -2.29 18.49 -17.23
N VAL A 284 -1.83 19.42 -16.39
CA VAL A 284 -1.13 20.62 -16.85
C VAL A 284 0.34 20.26 -17.12
N LEU A 285 0.75 20.33 -18.40
CA LEU A 285 2.13 20.09 -18.80
C LEU A 285 2.98 21.33 -18.51
N LYS A 286 4.17 21.13 -17.98
CA LYS A 286 5.16 22.18 -17.66
C LYS A 286 6.21 22.35 -18.77
N THR A 287 6.34 21.34 -19.63
CA THR A 287 7.30 21.33 -20.74
C THR A 287 6.64 20.88 -22.05
N PRO A 288 7.19 21.22 -23.21
CA PRO A 288 6.72 20.70 -24.50
C PRO A 288 7.19 19.27 -24.80
N SER A 289 7.75 18.56 -23.81
CA SER A 289 8.35 17.23 -24.00
C SER A 289 7.26 16.18 -24.34
N PRO A 290 7.45 15.41 -25.45
CA PRO A 290 6.57 14.27 -25.75
C PRO A 290 6.54 13.23 -24.62
N MET A 291 7.64 13.06 -23.90
CA MET A 291 7.77 12.15 -22.76
C MET A 291 6.87 12.58 -21.59
N GLU A 292 6.75 13.90 -21.33
CA GLU A 292 5.82 14.41 -20.32
C GLU A 292 4.36 14.11 -20.68
N LYS A 293 4.00 14.34 -21.96
CA LYS A 293 2.67 14.01 -22.47
C LYS A 293 2.35 12.51 -22.37
N GLN A 294 3.33 11.67 -22.69
CA GLN A 294 3.22 10.21 -22.52
C GLN A 294 2.99 9.85 -21.05
N ALA A 295 3.81 10.37 -20.13
CA ALA A 295 3.69 10.11 -18.69
C ALA A 295 2.34 10.59 -18.13
N ALA A 296 1.84 11.75 -18.57
CA ALA A 296 0.53 12.28 -18.22
C ALA A 296 -0.63 11.36 -18.60
N ASN A 297 -0.49 10.59 -19.69
CA ASN A 297 -1.50 9.62 -20.12
C ASN A 297 -1.36 8.25 -19.46
N LEU A 298 -0.15 7.88 -19.00
CA LEU A 298 0.14 6.57 -18.42
C LEU A 298 -0.09 6.52 -16.91
N TYR A 299 0.40 7.52 -16.19
CA TYR A 299 0.45 7.50 -14.74
C TYR A 299 -0.82 8.05 -14.08
N THR A 300 -1.07 7.65 -12.85
CA THR A 300 -2.02 8.34 -11.98
C THR A 300 -1.54 9.76 -11.71
N ARG A 301 -2.46 10.64 -11.29
CA ARG A 301 -2.14 12.06 -11.06
C ARG A 301 -0.96 12.26 -10.10
N THR A 302 -0.94 11.54 -8.98
CA THR A 302 0.13 11.66 -7.98
C THR A 302 1.48 11.25 -8.54
N ILE A 303 1.53 10.13 -9.24
CA ILE A 303 2.77 9.61 -9.84
C ILE A 303 3.23 10.51 -10.99
N PHE A 304 2.30 11.00 -11.82
CA PHE A 304 2.63 11.96 -12.86
C PHE A 304 3.27 13.24 -12.29
N MET A 305 2.74 13.79 -11.20
CA MET A 305 3.32 14.97 -10.55
C MET A 305 4.78 14.71 -10.10
N LYS A 306 5.08 13.55 -9.53
CA LYS A 306 6.44 13.18 -9.13
C LYS A 306 7.37 12.99 -10.34
N PHE A 307 6.89 12.36 -11.40
CA PHE A 307 7.63 12.27 -12.66
C PHE A 307 7.92 13.66 -13.26
N GLN A 308 6.91 14.54 -13.27
CA GLN A 308 7.03 15.90 -13.78
C GLN A 308 8.05 16.73 -12.99
N GLU A 309 8.09 16.58 -11.65
CA GLU A 309 9.12 17.20 -10.80
C GLU A 309 10.51 16.77 -11.24
N GLU A 310 10.75 15.47 -11.44
CA GLU A 310 12.05 14.96 -11.89
C GLU A 310 12.39 15.42 -13.32
N LEU A 311 11.41 15.50 -14.20
CA LEU A 311 11.63 15.96 -15.58
C LEU A 311 12.00 17.45 -15.62
N VAL A 312 11.31 18.30 -14.87
CA VAL A 312 11.61 19.74 -14.81
C VAL A 312 12.99 19.99 -14.22
N GLU A 313 13.37 19.25 -13.20
CA GLU A 313 14.69 19.35 -12.55
C GLU A 313 15.86 19.01 -13.51
N THR A 314 15.62 18.33 -14.65
CA THR A 314 16.66 18.12 -15.66
C THR A 314 17.25 19.42 -16.22
N LEU A 315 16.50 20.53 -16.13
CA LEU A 315 16.99 21.84 -16.58
C LEU A 315 18.14 22.36 -15.72
N ALA A 316 18.13 22.03 -14.43
CA ALA A 316 19.20 22.40 -13.49
C ALA A 316 20.32 21.35 -13.41
N ASN A 317 20.15 20.18 -14.04
CA ASN A 317 21.04 19.03 -13.93
C ASN A 317 21.59 18.61 -15.32
N PRO A 318 22.55 19.33 -15.90
CA PRO A 318 23.11 18.98 -17.21
C PRO A 318 23.87 17.65 -17.17
N ALA A 319 23.75 16.89 -18.26
CA ALA A 319 24.48 15.63 -18.44
C ALA A 319 25.76 15.91 -19.26
N THR A 320 26.93 15.72 -18.66
CA THR A 320 28.25 15.85 -19.31
C THR A 320 28.81 14.47 -19.62
N LYS A 321 29.10 14.19 -20.86
CA LYS A 321 29.70 12.92 -21.28
C LYS A 321 31.14 12.82 -20.74
N ILE A 322 31.48 11.70 -20.09
CA ILE A 322 32.80 11.42 -19.53
C ILE A 322 33.52 10.25 -20.21
N ASP A 323 32.74 9.27 -20.72
CA ASP A 323 33.31 8.15 -21.47
C ASP A 323 32.35 7.68 -22.57
N ASP A 324 32.91 7.10 -23.63
CA ASP A 324 32.16 6.57 -24.77
C ASP A 324 32.80 5.26 -25.26
N SER A 325 32.20 4.16 -24.85
CA SER A 325 32.65 2.81 -25.23
C SER A 325 31.78 2.21 -26.34
N GLY A 326 31.34 3.05 -27.30
CA GLY A 326 30.50 2.66 -28.44
C GLY A 326 29.04 2.52 -28.08
N THR A 327 28.56 1.33 -27.71
CA THR A 327 27.15 1.12 -27.32
C THR A 327 26.82 1.64 -25.95
N VAL A 328 27.79 1.74 -25.05
CA VAL A 328 27.65 2.23 -23.68
C VAL A 328 28.37 3.57 -23.53
N THR A 329 27.65 4.57 -23.08
CA THR A 329 28.17 5.92 -22.81
C THR A 329 27.96 6.26 -21.33
N THR A 330 28.97 6.81 -20.68
CA THR A 330 28.91 7.23 -19.28
C THR A 330 28.83 8.75 -19.20
N TYR A 331 27.92 9.23 -18.36
CA TYR A 331 27.67 10.65 -18.12
C TYR A 331 27.88 10.98 -16.65
N ARG A 332 28.40 12.16 -16.41
CA ARG A 332 28.34 12.86 -15.13
C ARG A 332 27.16 13.81 -15.16
N VAL A 333 26.27 13.70 -14.17
CA VAL A 333 25.11 14.59 -14.03
C VAL A 333 25.18 15.25 -12.65
N ALA A 334 25.26 16.57 -12.63
CA ALA A 334 25.32 17.36 -11.41
C ALA A 334 24.44 18.58 -11.54
N LYS A 335 23.89 19.05 -10.44
CA LYS A 335 23.16 20.30 -10.40
C LYS A 335 24.12 21.48 -10.54
N PHE A 336 23.71 22.53 -11.24
CA PHE A 336 24.51 23.75 -11.36
C PHE A 336 24.92 24.27 -9.97
N GLY A 337 26.22 24.48 -9.76
CA GLY A 337 26.78 24.97 -8.51
C GLY A 337 26.97 23.90 -7.41
N GLU A 338 26.59 22.65 -7.65
CA GLU A 338 26.71 21.53 -6.71
C GLU A 338 27.57 20.40 -7.30
N ASP A 339 28.74 20.73 -7.85
CA ASP A 339 29.61 19.77 -8.53
C ASP A 339 30.12 18.62 -7.65
N ASN A 340 30.13 18.80 -6.34
CA ASN A 340 30.49 17.79 -5.36
C ASN A 340 29.44 16.68 -5.19
N LYS A 341 28.21 16.93 -5.65
CA LYS A 341 27.08 15.96 -5.60
C LYS A 341 26.73 15.45 -7.01
N ALA A 342 27.72 15.01 -7.74
CA ALA A 342 27.51 14.50 -9.08
C ALA A 342 27.14 13.01 -9.08
N HIS A 343 26.18 12.66 -9.94
CA HIS A 343 25.80 11.28 -10.19
C HIS A 343 26.38 10.76 -11.49
N THR A 344 26.76 9.48 -11.48
CA THR A 344 27.19 8.77 -12.69
C THR A 344 26.01 8.05 -13.30
N VAL A 345 25.77 8.27 -14.60
CA VAL A 345 24.74 7.58 -15.37
C VAL A 345 25.39 6.85 -16.54
N THR A 346 25.24 5.54 -16.60
CA THR A 346 25.62 4.73 -17.76
C THR A 346 24.40 4.54 -18.65
N PHE A 347 24.55 4.74 -19.95
CA PHE A 347 23.48 4.61 -20.94
C PHE A 347 23.89 3.65 -22.05
N ASN A 348 23.13 2.57 -22.22
CA ASN A 348 23.25 1.64 -23.34
C ASN A 348 22.25 2.06 -24.43
N SER A 349 22.77 2.54 -25.55
CA SER A 349 21.96 3.04 -26.66
C SER A 349 21.23 1.94 -27.43
N PHE A 350 21.72 0.72 -27.43
CA PHE A 350 21.09 -0.42 -28.09
C PHE A 350 19.86 -0.92 -27.31
N GLU A 351 19.98 -1.04 -25.99
CA GLU A 351 18.90 -1.49 -25.11
C GLU A 351 17.99 -0.34 -24.66
N MET A 352 18.35 0.91 -24.97
CA MET A 352 17.70 2.11 -24.42
C MET A 352 17.63 2.10 -22.89
N LYS A 353 18.66 1.56 -22.25
CA LYS A 353 18.75 1.34 -20.82
C LYS A 353 19.79 2.24 -20.18
N ALA A 354 19.40 2.92 -19.11
CA ALA A 354 20.29 3.73 -18.29
C ALA A 354 20.30 3.23 -16.85
N SER A 355 21.45 3.26 -16.21
CA SER A 355 21.62 3.00 -14.77
C SER A 355 22.23 4.23 -14.12
N CYS A 356 21.68 4.66 -13.00
CA CYS A 356 22.14 5.83 -12.26
C CYS A 356 22.66 5.43 -10.87
N SER A 357 23.79 6.01 -10.44
CA SER A 357 24.34 5.79 -9.10
C SER A 357 23.36 6.16 -7.97
N CYS A 358 22.36 7.02 -8.22
CA CYS A 358 21.35 7.37 -7.22
C CYS A 358 20.31 6.27 -6.94
N GLN A 359 20.17 5.27 -7.83
CA GLN A 359 19.27 4.12 -7.72
C GLN A 359 17.80 4.47 -7.34
N MET A 360 17.32 5.66 -7.75
CA MET A 360 15.96 6.10 -7.42
C MET A 360 14.90 5.22 -8.07
N PHE A 361 15.14 4.79 -9.32
CA PHE A 361 14.21 3.92 -10.03
C PHE A 361 14.07 2.56 -9.35
N GLU A 362 15.18 1.97 -8.95
CA GLU A 362 15.23 0.70 -8.23
C GLU A 362 14.49 0.79 -6.89
N TYR A 363 14.60 1.92 -6.20
CA TYR A 363 14.01 2.15 -4.88
C TYR A 363 12.52 2.51 -4.92
N SER A 364 12.12 3.42 -5.83
CA SER A 364 10.76 3.97 -5.87
C SER A 364 9.95 3.57 -7.11
N GLY A 365 10.62 3.07 -8.14
CA GLY A 365 10.01 2.82 -9.45
C GLY A 365 9.70 4.09 -10.25
N ILE A 366 10.28 5.23 -9.85
CA ILE A 366 10.18 6.51 -10.56
C ILE A 366 11.56 6.87 -11.11
N ILE A 367 11.61 7.14 -12.39
CA ILE A 367 12.86 7.51 -13.07
C ILE A 367 13.39 8.85 -12.54
N CYS A 368 14.67 8.91 -12.21
CA CYS A 368 15.30 10.09 -11.63
C CYS A 368 15.66 11.16 -12.69
N ARG A 369 15.81 12.40 -12.24
CA ARG A 369 16.26 13.54 -13.04
C ARG A 369 17.58 13.29 -13.77
N HIS A 370 18.47 12.51 -13.19
CA HIS A 370 19.79 12.22 -13.77
C HIS A 370 19.66 11.35 -15.03
N VAL A 371 18.86 10.28 -14.99
CA VAL A 371 18.57 9.47 -16.17
C VAL A 371 17.78 10.28 -17.21
N LEU A 372 16.77 11.05 -16.77
CA LEU A 372 16.00 11.92 -17.65
C LEU A 372 16.86 12.99 -18.33
N ALA A 373 17.88 13.54 -17.65
CA ALA A 373 18.83 14.48 -18.25
C ALA A 373 19.65 13.82 -19.37
N VAL A 374 20.09 12.58 -19.19
CA VAL A 374 20.78 11.80 -20.24
C VAL A 374 19.82 11.49 -21.39
N PHE A 375 18.57 11.10 -21.12
CA PHE A 375 17.57 10.87 -22.16
C PHE A 375 17.32 12.13 -22.99
N ARG A 376 17.23 13.30 -22.34
CA ARG A 376 17.13 14.58 -23.03
C ARG A 376 18.36 14.87 -23.91
N ALA A 377 19.58 14.64 -23.39
CA ALA A 377 20.82 14.83 -24.14
C ALA A 377 20.95 13.88 -25.34
N LYS A 378 20.31 12.73 -25.31
CA LYS A 378 20.28 11.70 -26.37
C LYS A 378 19.05 11.77 -27.26
N ASN A 379 18.16 12.79 -27.10
CA ASN A 379 16.91 12.93 -27.83
C ASN A 379 15.98 11.71 -27.70
N VAL A 380 15.95 11.06 -26.53
CA VAL A 380 14.96 10.02 -26.22
C VAL A 380 13.63 10.71 -25.94
N LEU A 381 12.69 10.60 -26.87
CA LEU A 381 11.43 11.36 -26.85
C LEU A 381 10.31 10.68 -26.04
N THR A 382 10.44 9.38 -25.79
CA THR A 382 9.44 8.58 -25.08
C THR A 382 10.12 7.76 -24.00
N LEU A 383 9.40 7.49 -22.89
CA LEU A 383 9.86 6.58 -21.83
C LEU A 383 9.98 5.17 -22.40
N PRO A 384 11.17 4.55 -22.33
CA PRO A 384 11.30 3.14 -22.66
C PRO A 384 10.46 2.26 -21.72
N ALA A 385 9.89 1.17 -22.24
CA ALA A 385 8.92 0.33 -21.55
C ALA A 385 9.40 -0.20 -20.18
N GLN A 386 10.71 -0.49 -20.07
CA GLN A 386 11.33 -0.97 -18.82
C GLN A 386 11.26 0.03 -17.65
N TYR A 387 11.01 1.31 -17.91
CA TYR A 387 10.85 2.35 -16.88
C TYR A 387 9.38 2.63 -16.53
N ILE A 388 8.44 1.89 -17.13
CA ILE A 388 7.02 2.04 -16.88
C ILE A 388 6.57 0.88 -16.00
N LEU A 389 6.61 1.07 -14.67
CA LEU A 389 6.08 0.07 -13.76
C LEU A 389 4.56 0.08 -13.80
N LYS A 390 3.95 -1.08 -14.11
CA LYS A 390 2.49 -1.23 -14.19
C LYS A 390 1.80 -0.73 -12.93
N ARG A 391 2.38 -0.98 -11.77
CA ARG A 391 1.82 -0.57 -10.47
C ARG A 391 1.55 0.93 -10.33
N TRP A 392 2.27 1.79 -11.09
CA TRP A 392 2.13 3.24 -11.05
C TRP A 392 1.21 3.80 -12.13
N THR A 393 0.74 2.95 -13.03
CA THR A 393 -0.12 3.38 -14.14
C THR A 393 -1.59 3.47 -13.72
N ARG A 394 -2.37 4.22 -14.49
CA ARG A 394 -3.84 4.27 -14.38
C ARG A 394 -4.48 2.88 -14.49
N ASN A 395 -3.82 1.98 -15.23
CA ASN A 395 -4.27 0.63 -15.49
C ASN A 395 -3.60 -0.41 -14.59
N ALA A 396 -3.10 -0.03 -13.41
CA ALA A 396 -2.41 -0.93 -12.49
C ALA A 396 -3.25 -2.18 -12.14
N LYS A 397 -4.55 -2.00 -11.96
CA LYS A 397 -5.52 -3.06 -11.64
C LYS A 397 -6.15 -3.72 -12.88
N SER A 398 -5.73 -3.38 -14.10
CA SER A 398 -6.22 -4.00 -15.34
C SER A 398 -5.39 -5.21 -15.75
N GLY A 399 -6.04 -6.21 -16.33
CA GLY A 399 -5.42 -7.44 -16.83
C GLY A 399 -5.39 -8.57 -15.79
N ALA A 400 -5.35 -9.81 -16.30
CA ALA A 400 -5.19 -10.99 -15.47
C ALA A 400 -3.85 -10.93 -14.73
N VAL A 401 -3.86 -11.02 -13.42
CA VAL A 401 -2.72 -11.51 -12.67
C VAL A 401 -2.68 -13.00 -13.01
N LEU A 402 -1.74 -13.39 -13.86
CA LEU A 402 -1.46 -14.81 -14.09
C LEU A 402 -0.99 -15.38 -12.75
N ASP A 403 -1.82 -16.19 -12.13
CA ASP A 403 -1.41 -17.08 -11.04
C ASP A 403 -0.50 -18.15 -11.67
N GLU A 404 0.78 -17.81 -11.82
CA GLU A 404 1.81 -18.76 -12.30
C GLU A 404 2.00 -19.96 -11.34
N HIS A 405 1.34 -19.94 -10.18
CA HIS A 405 1.39 -21.00 -9.16
C HIS A 405 0.03 -21.61 -8.81
N ALA A 406 -1.00 -21.41 -9.64
CA ALA A 406 -2.14 -22.31 -9.59
C ALA A 406 -1.68 -23.67 -10.11
N ALA A 407 -1.06 -24.46 -9.20
CA ALA A 407 -0.75 -25.86 -9.45
C ALA A 407 -2.00 -26.54 -10.01
N GLU A 408 -1.84 -27.12 -11.18
CA GLU A 408 -2.79 -27.87 -11.96
C GLU A 408 -3.65 -28.78 -11.08
N LEU A 409 -4.89 -28.36 -10.83
CA LEU A 409 -5.97 -29.28 -10.58
C LEU A 409 -6.61 -29.58 -11.94
N PRO A 410 -6.54 -30.80 -12.44
CA PRO A 410 -7.16 -31.14 -13.71
C PRO A 410 -8.67 -31.08 -13.59
N ASN A 411 -9.29 -30.34 -14.53
CA ASN A 411 -10.72 -30.22 -14.75
C ASN A 411 -11.50 -29.25 -13.82
N SER A 412 -11.35 -27.94 -14.10
CA SER A 412 -12.56 -27.08 -14.21
C SER A 412 -12.20 -25.77 -14.92
N SER A 413 -12.96 -25.44 -15.94
CA SER A 413 -13.04 -24.16 -16.64
C SER A 413 -13.57 -23.04 -15.71
N ARG A 414 -12.87 -22.78 -14.60
CA ARG A 414 -13.20 -21.71 -13.66
C ARG A 414 -12.14 -20.63 -13.80
N GLU A 415 -12.48 -19.56 -14.48
CA GLU A 415 -11.71 -18.32 -14.39
C GLU A 415 -11.40 -17.99 -12.94
N SER A 416 -10.17 -17.58 -12.65
CA SER A 416 -9.77 -17.19 -11.28
C SER A 416 -10.65 -16.04 -10.78
N LEU A 417 -10.83 -15.93 -9.46
CA LEU A 417 -11.58 -14.84 -8.84
C LEU A 417 -11.09 -13.47 -9.33
N THR A 418 -9.78 -13.31 -9.46
CA THR A 418 -9.13 -12.09 -9.93
C THR A 418 -9.51 -11.74 -11.37
N VAL A 419 -9.56 -12.73 -12.27
CA VAL A 419 -9.98 -12.53 -13.67
C VAL A 419 -11.45 -12.12 -13.72
N ARG A 420 -12.33 -12.82 -13.02
CA ARG A 420 -13.77 -12.49 -12.98
C ARG A 420 -14.02 -11.08 -12.41
N TYR A 421 -13.31 -10.73 -11.35
CA TYR A 421 -13.43 -9.38 -10.78
C TYR A 421 -12.96 -8.30 -11.76
N ASN A 422 -11.81 -8.50 -12.40
CA ASN A 422 -11.28 -7.52 -13.35
C ASN A 422 -12.19 -7.35 -14.56
N ASN A 423 -12.74 -8.44 -15.09
CA ASN A 423 -13.67 -8.38 -16.21
C ASN A 423 -14.94 -7.59 -15.83
N LEU A 424 -15.53 -7.92 -14.67
CA LEU A 424 -16.69 -7.19 -14.15
C LEU A 424 -16.39 -5.71 -13.89
N ARG A 425 -15.22 -5.41 -13.31
CA ARG A 425 -14.80 -4.02 -13.05
C ARG A 425 -14.63 -3.22 -14.34
N GLN A 426 -13.99 -3.78 -15.36
CA GLN A 426 -13.79 -3.09 -16.65
C GLN A 426 -15.12 -2.77 -17.33
N GLU A 427 -16.04 -3.71 -17.36
CA GLU A 427 -17.38 -3.48 -17.93
C GLU A 427 -18.18 -2.49 -17.07
N ALA A 428 -18.09 -2.55 -15.75
CA ALA A 428 -18.74 -1.59 -14.86
C ALA A 428 -18.21 -0.15 -15.07
N ILE A 429 -16.91 0.04 -15.26
CA ILE A 429 -16.34 1.37 -15.54
C ILE A 429 -16.90 1.93 -16.84
N LYS A 430 -16.88 1.16 -17.94
CA LYS A 430 -17.46 1.60 -19.22
C LYS A 430 -18.94 1.96 -19.08
N TYR A 431 -19.68 1.15 -18.34
CA TYR A 431 -21.09 1.36 -18.07
C TYR A 431 -21.35 2.66 -17.30
N VAL A 432 -20.55 2.94 -16.26
CA VAL A 432 -20.66 4.16 -15.45
C VAL A 432 -20.29 5.40 -16.28
N GLU A 433 -19.21 5.33 -17.07
CA GLU A 433 -18.78 6.43 -17.95
C GLU A 433 -19.87 6.80 -18.97
N GLU A 434 -20.52 5.81 -19.56
CA GLU A 434 -21.64 6.05 -20.49
C GLU A 434 -22.88 6.55 -19.77
N GLY A 435 -23.22 5.94 -18.62
CA GLY A 435 -24.38 6.30 -17.80
C GLY A 435 -24.33 7.72 -17.23
N ALA A 436 -23.14 8.25 -16.98
CA ALA A 436 -22.97 9.58 -16.38
C ALA A 436 -23.11 10.76 -17.38
N LYS A 437 -23.19 10.51 -18.70
CA LYS A 437 -23.17 11.56 -19.73
C LYS A 437 -24.37 12.52 -19.71
N SER A 438 -25.53 12.05 -19.27
CA SER A 438 -26.72 12.91 -19.13
C SER A 438 -27.68 12.35 -18.10
N ILE A 439 -28.55 13.21 -17.54
CA ILE A 439 -29.55 12.78 -16.53
C ILE A 439 -30.51 11.72 -17.08
N HIS A 440 -30.84 11.78 -18.36
CA HIS A 440 -31.72 10.78 -18.97
C HIS A 440 -31.02 9.40 -19.06
N ILE A 441 -29.78 9.37 -19.55
CA ILE A 441 -28.99 8.14 -19.62
C ILE A 441 -28.71 7.61 -18.19
N TYR A 442 -28.41 8.49 -17.23
CA TYR A 442 -28.21 8.15 -15.84
C TYR A 442 -29.42 7.40 -15.25
N ASN A 443 -30.63 7.89 -15.45
CA ASN A 443 -31.82 7.24 -14.91
C ASN A 443 -32.00 5.84 -15.49
N VAL A 444 -31.85 5.68 -16.82
CA VAL A 444 -31.91 4.37 -17.49
C VAL A 444 -30.83 3.42 -16.98
N ALA A 445 -29.59 3.93 -16.83
CA ALA A 445 -28.46 3.15 -16.31
C ALA A 445 -28.70 2.71 -14.86
N MET A 446 -29.20 3.59 -14.00
CA MET A 446 -29.52 3.25 -12.61
C MET A 446 -30.60 2.19 -12.48
N ASP A 447 -31.62 2.24 -13.31
CA ASP A 447 -32.70 1.24 -13.29
C ASP A 447 -32.19 -0.13 -13.80
N ALA A 448 -31.39 -0.14 -14.87
CA ALA A 448 -30.76 -1.37 -15.36
C ALA A 448 -29.79 -1.98 -14.33
N LEU A 449 -29.02 -1.15 -13.61
CA LEU A 449 -28.10 -1.61 -12.56
C LEU A 449 -28.87 -2.25 -11.37
N LYS A 450 -29.98 -1.64 -10.95
CA LYS A 450 -30.85 -2.21 -9.89
C LYS A 450 -31.43 -3.57 -10.31
N GLU A 451 -31.83 -3.70 -11.57
CA GLU A 451 -32.35 -4.97 -12.10
C GLU A 451 -31.25 -6.05 -12.18
N ALA A 452 -30.05 -5.69 -12.63
CA ALA A 452 -28.89 -6.58 -12.63
C ALA A 452 -28.55 -7.04 -11.20
N ALA A 453 -28.54 -6.14 -10.22
CA ALA A 453 -28.28 -6.46 -8.81
C ALA A 453 -29.32 -7.46 -8.26
N LYS A 454 -30.61 -7.32 -8.59
CA LYS A 454 -31.66 -8.29 -8.19
C LYS A 454 -31.38 -9.68 -8.78
N LYS A 455 -30.99 -9.78 -10.04
CA LYS A 455 -30.67 -11.06 -10.69
C LYS A 455 -29.46 -11.74 -10.04
N VAL A 456 -28.40 -11.00 -9.72
CA VAL A 456 -27.22 -11.53 -9.02
C VAL A 456 -27.58 -12.02 -7.61
N SER A 457 -28.39 -11.25 -6.87
CA SER A 457 -28.85 -11.64 -5.53
C SER A 457 -29.73 -12.90 -5.57
N ALA A 458 -30.58 -13.06 -6.58
CA ALA A 458 -31.43 -14.24 -6.74
C ALA A 458 -30.62 -15.53 -6.98
N VAL A 459 -29.48 -15.43 -7.69
CA VAL A 459 -28.56 -16.56 -7.89
C VAL A 459 -27.84 -16.91 -6.56
N LYS A 460 -27.43 -15.89 -5.78
CA LYS A 460 -26.80 -16.09 -4.46
C LYS A 460 -27.73 -16.87 -3.51
N ASN A 461 -29.03 -16.57 -3.54
CA ASN A 461 -30.02 -17.19 -2.65
C ASN A 461 -30.43 -18.61 -3.06
N ARG A 462 -30.12 -19.06 -4.29
CA ARG A 462 -30.49 -20.40 -4.78
C ARG A 462 -29.49 -21.49 -4.45
N GLY A 463 -28.30 -21.20 -3.91
CA GLY A 463 -27.26 -22.18 -3.59
C GLY A 463 -26.77 -23.00 -4.80
N PRO A 464 -25.64 -23.68 -4.76
CA PRO A 464 -25.26 -24.62 -5.83
C PRO A 464 -26.18 -25.85 -5.78
N GLY A 465 -27.16 -25.89 -6.70
CA GLY A 465 -27.98 -27.07 -6.88
C GLY A 465 -27.16 -28.27 -7.37
N PRO A 466 -27.53 -29.53 -7.01
CA PRO A 466 -26.81 -30.71 -7.46
C PRO A 466 -26.86 -30.83 -8.98
N THR A 467 -25.72 -31.08 -9.57
CA THR A 467 -25.52 -31.37 -10.99
C THR A 467 -26.33 -32.60 -11.38
N GLN A 468 -27.49 -32.44 -12.00
CA GLN A 468 -28.19 -33.54 -12.66
C GLN A 468 -27.85 -33.54 -14.15
N GLY A 469 -27.36 -34.69 -14.58
CA GLY A 469 -27.08 -34.98 -15.99
C GLY A 469 -28.35 -34.88 -16.85
N ALA A 470 -28.13 -34.42 -18.06
CA ALA A 470 -29.14 -34.32 -19.10
C ALA A 470 -29.73 -35.66 -19.49
N THR A 471 -31.03 -35.81 -19.34
CA THR A 471 -31.81 -36.77 -20.16
C THR A 471 -33.06 -36.07 -20.63
N LEU A 472 -33.14 -35.93 -21.94
CA LEU A 472 -34.32 -35.45 -22.68
C LEU A 472 -35.47 -36.45 -22.54
N VAL A 473 -36.63 -36.03 -22.06
CA VAL A 473 -37.92 -36.58 -22.47
C VAL A 473 -39.02 -35.51 -22.40
N ASN A 474 -39.77 -35.40 -23.48
CA ASN A 474 -40.94 -34.60 -23.72
C ASN A 474 -42.14 -34.94 -22.79
N GLY A 475 -42.98 -33.94 -22.52
CA GLY A 475 -44.43 -34.16 -22.38
C GLY A 475 -45.14 -33.38 -21.28
N GLY A 476 -45.98 -32.42 -21.68
CA GLY A 476 -47.36 -32.28 -21.19
C GLY A 476 -47.63 -31.54 -19.87
N GLY A 477 -48.15 -30.38 -19.97
CA GLY A 477 -49.23 -29.65 -19.31
C GLY A 477 -49.65 -29.94 -17.87
N GLN A 478 -49.74 -28.92 -17.05
CA GLN A 478 -50.96 -28.42 -16.40
C GLN A 478 -50.62 -27.36 -15.32
N GLU A 479 -51.39 -26.27 -15.40
CA GLU A 479 -51.48 -25.23 -14.37
C GLU A 479 -51.98 -25.78 -13.04
N LEU A 480 -51.49 -25.21 -11.94
CA LEU A 480 -52.27 -25.02 -10.70
C LEU A 480 -51.72 -23.87 -9.88
N HIS A 481 -52.59 -22.92 -9.58
CA HIS A 481 -52.48 -21.82 -8.64
C HIS A 481 -52.18 -22.30 -7.23
N ALA A 482 -51.36 -21.54 -6.50
CA ALA A 482 -51.57 -21.19 -5.08
C ALA A 482 -50.56 -20.18 -4.57
N THR A 483 -51.06 -19.01 -4.30
CA THR A 483 -51.04 -18.17 -3.08
C THR A 483 -49.71 -17.61 -2.59
N GLN A 484 -49.68 -16.28 -2.72
CA GLN A 484 -48.79 -15.36 -2.00
C GLN A 484 -49.03 -15.46 -0.49
N GLU A 485 -47.95 -15.44 0.30
CA GLU A 485 -47.91 -14.68 1.57
C GLU A 485 -46.48 -14.31 1.93
N ASN A 486 -46.28 -13.00 1.99
CA ASN A 486 -45.45 -12.14 2.83
C ASN A 486 -44.19 -12.71 3.52
N GLN A 487 -43.03 -12.20 3.11
CA GLN A 487 -42.03 -11.62 4.03
C GLN A 487 -41.18 -10.56 3.33
N THR A 488 -41.70 -9.34 3.25
CA THR A 488 -40.99 -8.09 2.99
C THR A 488 -40.70 -7.45 4.35
N ALA A 489 -39.50 -7.64 4.85
CA ALA A 489 -38.89 -6.74 5.84
C ALA A 489 -37.40 -7.10 5.94
N THR A 490 -36.52 -6.30 5.38
CA THR A 490 -35.19 -5.95 5.89
C THR A 490 -34.25 -5.48 4.77
N TYR A 491 -34.64 -4.49 3.98
CA TYR A 491 -33.70 -3.78 3.09
C TYR A 491 -34.08 -2.30 2.87
N GLN A 492 -34.56 -1.62 3.93
CA GLN A 492 -34.89 -0.19 3.84
C GLN A 492 -34.01 0.72 4.73
N SER A 493 -32.91 0.24 5.31
CA SER A 493 -32.12 1.07 6.23
C SER A 493 -30.79 1.60 5.70
N VAL A 494 -30.48 1.44 4.42
CA VAL A 494 -29.20 1.94 3.86
C VAL A 494 -29.36 3.06 2.83
N VAL A 495 -30.56 3.36 2.34
CA VAL A 495 -30.79 4.38 1.31
C VAL A 495 -31.40 5.70 1.85
N SER A 496 -31.76 5.77 3.14
CA SER A 496 -32.42 6.97 3.70
C SER A 496 -31.50 7.95 4.46
N LEU A 497 -30.17 7.81 4.39
CA LEU A 497 -29.21 8.72 5.04
C LEU A 497 -28.47 9.68 4.09
N SER A 498 -28.88 9.76 2.83
CA SER A 498 -28.24 10.67 1.86
C SER A 498 -29.15 11.82 1.37
N GLN A 499 -30.30 12.07 1.97
CA GLN A 499 -31.21 13.14 1.52
C GLN A 499 -31.58 14.23 2.53
N THR A 500 -30.91 14.32 3.68
CA THR A 500 -31.21 15.40 4.65
C THR A 500 -29.97 16.11 5.21
N GLU A 501 -28.98 16.42 4.38
CA GLU A 501 -27.96 17.41 4.74
C GLU A 501 -27.41 18.14 3.51
N SER A 502 -28.29 18.77 2.75
CA SER A 502 -27.94 19.77 1.74
C SER A 502 -28.63 21.10 2.05
N LEU A 503 -28.39 21.65 3.24
CA LEU A 503 -28.63 23.07 3.53
C LEU A 503 -27.71 23.52 4.66
N SER A 504 -26.87 24.52 4.31
CA SER A 504 -25.97 25.31 5.18
C SER A 504 -24.57 24.72 5.45
N ILE A 505 -23.64 24.93 4.51
CA ILE A 505 -22.27 25.39 4.81
C ILE A 505 -21.81 26.23 3.60
N SER A 506 -22.30 27.43 3.51
CA SER A 506 -21.59 28.54 2.89
C SER A 506 -20.95 29.33 4.03
N GLY A 507 -19.67 29.22 4.21
CA GLY A 507 -18.95 29.99 5.22
C GLY A 507 -17.76 29.22 5.78
N ASN A 508 -16.57 29.66 5.38
CA ASN A 508 -15.25 29.34 5.94
C ASN A 508 -14.50 28.12 5.39
N LEU A 509 -14.04 28.28 4.15
CA LEU A 509 -12.98 27.46 3.53
C LEU A 509 -11.61 28.18 3.60
N GLU A 510 -11.35 28.96 4.65
CA GLU A 510 -10.05 29.67 4.82
C GLU A 510 -9.30 29.36 6.13
N SER A 511 -9.72 28.40 6.93
CA SER A 511 -9.04 28.16 8.22
C SER A 511 -8.46 26.77 8.44
N PHE A 512 -8.28 25.95 7.40
CA PHE A 512 -7.62 24.63 7.55
C PHE A 512 -6.23 24.50 6.91
N PHE A 513 -5.63 25.62 6.49
CA PHE A 513 -4.23 25.64 6.00
C PHE A 513 -3.23 26.31 6.97
N PHE A 514 -3.60 26.54 8.24
CA PHE A 514 -2.73 27.21 9.21
C PHE A 514 -2.64 26.50 10.57
N PHE A 515 -2.38 25.19 10.59
CA PHE A 515 -1.92 24.50 11.81
C PHE A 515 -0.74 23.56 11.53
N GLY A 516 0.30 24.09 10.88
CA GLY A 516 1.56 23.41 10.61
C GLY A 516 2.80 24.28 10.78
N SER A 517 2.71 25.45 11.43
CA SER A 517 3.86 26.35 11.50
C SER A 517 4.06 27.05 12.86
N ASN A 518 3.55 26.54 13.97
CA ASN A 518 3.85 27.13 15.29
C ASN A 518 4.06 26.07 16.36
N PHE A 519 5.07 25.20 16.16
CA PHE A 519 5.75 24.48 17.23
C PHE A 519 7.23 24.35 16.87
N PHE A 520 7.88 25.48 16.58
CA PHE A 520 9.32 25.63 16.61
C PHE A 520 9.64 27.08 16.93
N ASN A 521 9.75 27.39 18.18
CA ASN A 521 10.75 28.28 18.76
C ASN A 521 11.46 27.52 19.85
#